data_27dbc99eb1055cc4a38b100c85a05d45
#
_entry.id   27dbc99eb1055cc4a38b100c85a05d45
#
_cell.length_a   1.000
_cell.length_b   1.000
_cell.length_c   1.000
_cell.angle_alpha   90.00
_cell.angle_beta   90.00
_cell.angle_gamma   90.00
#
_symmetry.space_group_name_H-M   'P 1'
#
loop_
_entity.id
_entity.type
_entity.pdbx_description
1 polymer ?
#
loop_
_entity_poly.entity_id
_entity_poly.type
_entity_poly.pdbx_seq_one_letter_code
_entity_poly.pdbx_strand_id
1 'polypeptide(L)'
;MLTEESHSAGVADKTRSHEDAAHDRRNWVRLTFDCNDHCVFCLDSDAHDGTVRDRDDVKKQILDGRRAGATRLILSGGEPTIHPNYVDFVHLGRLAGYPKIQTVTNGRLFAYGDFLKRCLDAGLSEITFSLHGPSARVHDALVGTKGAFDEEMKGLKGALADGRPIVNVDVVVNRANVKHLAGMLQMLVDLGVREFDLLQVVPFGRAFKDGRDTLFYDLDEARPHIQAALAFSKRPDVHLWMNRFPPQHLEGYEHLIQDPYKLNDEVRGRKEEFARWIAEGEALDCRDPQRCRYCYLEKLCDSLEQTMARADARAFAIVRVDAEAEVHAPSVFGGDPATARKRLPMAGQAPPRPPRPPATELVRTSGATTLSVVAPDVTRARALCDRFPDLPHVELRLDDWTGLDALVRERDVTRVEARTPEAARELLGTEARFEVVVDLTKATAAWVLSLDRLPERLALRQPTYERLTEASEHDVDLRAFFAQLGRLAPAQASVTIPVEGVAACILGRPPRARPPVLDLAAFDAGAGLEIFRWTRRYLVAGYMTRSLRCAECAHASSCAGMHVNFVRAHGYASMQPVPPRDTDKA
;
A
#
# COMPACT_ATOMS: atom_id res chain seq x y z
N MET A 1 -26.42 -22.45 9.61
CA MET A 1 -24.96 -22.66 9.70
C MET A 1 -24.44 -22.62 8.27
N LEU A 2 -23.77 -21.55 7.88
CA LEU A 2 -23.01 -21.49 6.64
C LEU A 2 -21.75 -22.35 6.89
N THR A 3 -21.39 -23.21 5.95
CA THR A 3 -20.20 -24.04 6.05
C THR A 3 -18.95 -23.15 6.00
N GLU A 4 -17.84 -23.58 6.63
CA GLU A 4 -16.55 -22.83 6.60
C GLU A 4 -16.10 -22.53 5.17
N GLU A 5 -16.38 -23.42 4.20
CA GLU A 5 -16.08 -23.23 2.78
C GLU A 5 -16.88 -22.07 2.15
N SER A 6 -18.17 -21.92 2.50
CA SER A 6 -18.98 -20.80 1.98
C SER A 6 -18.55 -19.45 2.60
N HIS A 7 -18.01 -19.47 3.83
CA HIS A 7 -17.48 -18.29 4.47
C HIS A 7 -16.14 -17.85 3.85
N SER A 8 -15.24 -18.79 3.56
CA SER A 8 -13.95 -18.50 2.90
C SER A 8 -14.12 -17.95 1.48
N ALA A 9 -15.07 -18.48 0.70
CA ALA A 9 -15.38 -17.98 -0.64
C ALA A 9 -15.90 -16.53 -0.61
N GLY A 10 -16.80 -16.20 0.31
CA GLY A 10 -17.32 -14.83 0.46
C GLY A 10 -16.26 -13.82 0.89
N VAL A 11 -15.27 -14.22 1.70
CA VAL A 11 -14.13 -13.39 2.09
C VAL A 11 -13.20 -13.17 0.89
N ALA A 12 -12.90 -14.18 0.10
CA ALA A 12 -12.09 -14.07 -1.10
C ALA A 12 -12.69 -13.09 -2.13
N ASP A 13 -14.02 -13.14 -2.33
CA ASP A 13 -14.73 -12.22 -3.22
C ASP A 13 -14.69 -10.77 -2.72
N LYS A 14 -14.85 -10.55 -1.41
CA LYS A 14 -14.72 -9.21 -0.82
C LYS A 14 -13.29 -8.66 -0.99
N THR A 15 -12.28 -9.48 -0.76
CA THR A 15 -10.88 -9.07 -0.93
C THR A 15 -10.59 -8.68 -2.37
N ARG A 16 -11.08 -9.45 -3.35
CA ARG A 16 -10.97 -9.12 -4.78
C ARG A 16 -11.68 -7.83 -5.12
N SER A 17 -12.91 -7.64 -4.63
CA SER A 17 -13.66 -6.39 -4.81
C SER A 17 -12.91 -5.17 -4.25
N HIS A 18 -12.23 -5.33 -3.11
CA HIS A 18 -11.39 -4.28 -2.52
C HIS A 18 -10.17 -3.98 -3.39
N GLU A 19 -9.53 -5.00 -3.96
CA GLU A 19 -8.40 -4.81 -4.87
C GLU A 19 -8.83 -4.08 -6.15
N ASP A 20 -9.92 -4.53 -6.79
CA ASP A 20 -10.46 -3.91 -8.00
C ASP A 20 -10.80 -2.44 -7.75
N ALA A 21 -11.44 -2.13 -6.61
CA ALA A 21 -11.75 -0.76 -6.24
C ALA A 21 -10.49 0.10 -5.97
N ALA A 22 -9.43 -0.49 -5.39
CA ALA A 22 -8.17 0.22 -5.15
C ALA A 22 -7.47 0.60 -6.45
N HIS A 23 -7.62 -0.23 -7.49
CA HIS A 23 -7.03 -0.01 -8.81
C HIS A 23 -7.97 0.72 -9.79
N ASP A 24 -9.18 1.13 -9.38
CA ASP A 24 -10.05 2.00 -10.16
C ASP A 24 -9.32 3.29 -10.57
N ARG A 25 -9.51 3.70 -11.83
CA ARG A 25 -8.97 4.96 -12.34
C ARG A 25 -9.81 6.13 -11.84
N ARG A 26 -9.39 6.76 -10.75
CA ARG A 26 -10.12 7.84 -10.07
C ARG A 26 -9.60 9.20 -10.50
N ASN A 27 -10.51 10.12 -10.79
CA ASN A 27 -10.23 11.54 -10.93
C ASN A 27 -10.74 12.27 -9.69
N TRP A 28 -9.84 12.59 -8.77
CA TRP A 28 -10.14 13.42 -7.60
C TRP A 28 -10.11 14.88 -8.00
N VAL A 29 -11.21 15.58 -7.81
CA VAL A 29 -11.37 16.98 -8.14
C VAL A 29 -11.75 17.75 -6.89
N ARG A 30 -10.80 18.56 -6.39
CA ARG A 30 -11.08 19.53 -5.33
C ARG A 30 -11.91 20.65 -5.90
N LEU A 31 -12.98 21.04 -5.23
CA LEU A 31 -13.84 22.15 -5.62
C LEU A 31 -13.57 23.42 -4.81
N THR A 32 -13.20 23.26 -3.55
CA THR A 32 -13.09 24.37 -2.61
C THR A 32 -12.00 24.14 -1.57
N PHE A 33 -11.41 25.23 -1.09
CA PHE A 33 -10.57 25.34 0.10
C PHE A 33 -11.33 25.96 1.28
N ASP A 34 -12.67 26.03 1.17
CA ASP A 34 -13.58 26.44 2.21
C ASP A 34 -14.40 25.25 2.72
N CYS A 35 -14.83 25.32 3.99
CA CYS A 35 -15.65 24.29 4.61
C CYS A 35 -16.58 24.94 5.64
N ASN A 36 -17.82 24.49 5.68
CA ASN A 36 -18.80 24.92 6.66
C ASN A 36 -18.72 24.13 8.00
N ASP A 37 -17.69 23.26 8.14
CA ASP A 37 -17.30 22.61 9.40
C ASP A 37 -15.84 22.94 9.78
N HIS A 38 -15.53 22.77 11.08
CA HIS A 38 -14.22 23.06 11.66
C HIS A 38 -13.63 21.85 12.38
N CYS A 39 -13.65 20.69 11.70
CA CYS A 39 -13.25 19.40 12.26
C CYS A 39 -11.89 19.47 12.97
N VAL A 40 -11.86 19.03 14.23
CA VAL A 40 -10.62 19.00 15.04
C VAL A 40 -9.59 18.01 14.51
N PHE A 41 -10.01 17.01 13.72
CA PHE A 41 -9.16 15.99 13.08
C PHE A 41 -8.83 16.30 11.61
N CYS A 42 -9.20 17.47 11.08
CA CYS A 42 -9.01 17.79 9.68
C CYS A 42 -7.52 17.76 9.31
N LEU A 43 -7.15 16.77 8.48
CA LEU A 43 -5.78 16.60 8.00
C LEU A 43 -5.37 17.69 6.99
N ASP A 44 -6.36 18.29 6.34
CA ASP A 44 -6.21 19.24 5.23
C ASP A 44 -6.46 20.70 5.67
N SER A 45 -6.60 20.94 6.97
CA SER A 45 -6.91 22.27 7.53
C SER A 45 -5.92 23.37 7.12
N ASP A 46 -4.67 22.99 6.81
CA ASP A 46 -3.62 23.94 6.42
C ASP A 46 -3.83 24.48 4.99
N ALA A 47 -4.64 23.80 4.19
CA ALA A 47 -5.02 24.24 2.87
C ALA A 47 -6.29 25.11 2.87
N HIS A 48 -7.02 25.18 3.98
CA HIS A 48 -8.28 25.94 4.06
C HIS A 48 -7.98 27.45 4.16
N ASP A 49 -8.17 28.17 3.07
CA ASP A 49 -8.01 29.62 2.99
C ASP A 49 -9.32 30.37 2.66
N GLY A 50 -10.46 29.64 2.67
CA GLY A 50 -11.78 30.20 2.41
C GLY A 50 -12.07 30.43 0.92
N THR A 51 -11.21 29.97 0.01
CA THR A 51 -11.40 30.18 -1.42
C THR A 51 -12.11 29.01 -2.08
N VAL A 52 -12.81 29.30 -3.19
CA VAL A 52 -13.36 28.30 -4.10
C VAL A 52 -12.55 28.28 -5.38
N ARG A 53 -12.48 27.13 -6.03
CA ARG A 53 -11.75 27.02 -7.29
C ARG A 53 -12.51 27.66 -8.44
N ASP A 54 -11.74 28.16 -9.40
CA ASP A 54 -12.30 28.68 -10.62
C ASP A 54 -13.12 27.62 -11.37
N ARG A 55 -14.27 28.04 -11.91
CA ARG A 55 -15.21 27.17 -12.61
C ARG A 55 -14.58 26.46 -13.82
N ASP A 56 -13.80 27.19 -14.61
CA ASP A 56 -13.26 26.65 -15.87
C ASP A 56 -12.05 25.75 -15.61
N ASP A 57 -11.26 26.02 -14.57
CA ASP A 57 -10.20 25.13 -14.10
C ASP A 57 -10.76 23.78 -13.64
N VAL A 58 -11.85 23.79 -12.87
CA VAL A 58 -12.53 22.55 -12.42
C VAL A 58 -13.10 21.79 -13.62
N LYS A 59 -13.77 22.48 -14.55
CA LYS A 59 -14.28 21.84 -15.78
C LYS A 59 -13.16 21.18 -16.57
N LYS A 60 -12.05 21.92 -16.79
CA LYS A 60 -10.88 21.39 -17.48
C LYS A 60 -10.38 20.11 -16.83
N GLN A 61 -10.23 20.09 -15.50
CA GLN A 61 -9.75 18.92 -14.76
C GLN A 61 -10.72 17.73 -14.89
N ILE A 62 -12.04 17.96 -14.82
CA ILE A 62 -13.05 16.91 -15.02
C ILE A 62 -12.90 16.29 -16.41
N LEU A 63 -12.82 17.11 -17.45
CA LEU A 63 -12.72 16.65 -18.84
C LEU A 63 -11.39 15.95 -19.12
N ASP A 64 -10.27 16.48 -18.64
CA ASP A 64 -8.93 15.91 -18.83
C ASP A 64 -8.81 14.55 -18.13
N GLY A 65 -9.33 14.40 -16.92
CA GLY A 65 -9.37 13.13 -16.22
C GLY A 65 -10.15 12.06 -17.01
N ARG A 66 -11.29 12.44 -17.60
CA ARG A 66 -12.06 11.49 -18.42
C ARG A 66 -11.34 11.12 -19.71
N ARG A 67 -10.72 12.08 -20.41
CA ARG A 67 -9.89 11.82 -21.60
C ARG A 67 -8.72 10.91 -21.29
N ALA A 68 -8.13 11.06 -20.11
CA ALA A 68 -7.07 10.17 -19.64
C ALA A 68 -7.58 8.79 -19.19
N GLY A 69 -8.90 8.49 -19.32
CA GLY A 69 -9.49 7.18 -19.07
C GLY A 69 -9.98 6.96 -17.64
N ALA A 70 -10.17 8.02 -16.82
CA ALA A 70 -10.76 7.87 -15.50
C ALA A 70 -12.18 7.32 -15.59
N THR A 71 -12.49 6.35 -14.73
CA THR A 71 -13.80 5.68 -14.65
C THR A 71 -14.66 6.21 -13.51
N ARG A 72 -14.03 6.85 -12.51
CA ARG A 72 -14.71 7.44 -11.36
C ARG A 72 -14.31 8.92 -11.22
N LEU A 73 -15.29 9.80 -11.16
CA LEU A 73 -15.13 11.19 -10.75
C LEU A 73 -15.45 11.31 -9.27
N ILE A 74 -14.52 11.88 -8.48
CA ILE A 74 -14.73 12.13 -7.05
C ILE A 74 -14.64 13.64 -6.82
N LEU A 75 -15.76 14.24 -6.42
CA LEU A 75 -15.85 15.64 -6.06
C LEU A 75 -15.60 15.80 -4.56
N SER A 76 -14.59 16.59 -4.21
CA SER A 76 -14.15 16.77 -2.82
C SER A 76 -13.61 18.18 -2.59
N GLY A 77 -12.97 18.41 -1.44
CA GLY A 77 -12.36 19.69 -1.08
C GLY A 77 -12.42 19.93 0.41
N GLY A 78 -12.63 21.16 0.85
CA GLY A 78 -13.13 21.42 2.19
C GLY A 78 -14.52 20.80 2.32
N GLU A 79 -15.55 21.53 1.86
CA GLU A 79 -16.87 20.94 1.64
C GLU A 79 -17.30 21.20 0.18
N PRO A 80 -17.37 20.17 -0.70
CA PRO A 80 -17.61 20.38 -2.12
C PRO A 80 -19.00 20.95 -2.43
N THR A 81 -20.01 20.63 -1.62
CA THR A 81 -21.40 21.04 -1.87
C THR A 81 -21.66 22.52 -1.69
N ILE A 82 -20.78 23.26 -1.00
CA ILE A 82 -20.89 24.74 -0.89
C ILE A 82 -20.41 25.46 -2.14
N HIS A 83 -19.76 24.77 -3.08
CA HIS A 83 -19.34 25.41 -4.33
C HIS A 83 -20.55 25.82 -5.16
N PRO A 84 -20.66 27.10 -5.63
CA PRO A 84 -21.85 27.59 -6.32
C PRO A 84 -22.21 26.82 -7.59
N ASN A 85 -21.23 26.22 -8.27
CA ASN A 85 -21.42 25.40 -9.47
C ASN A 85 -21.39 23.88 -9.22
N TYR A 86 -21.59 23.44 -7.99
CA TYR A 86 -21.49 22.02 -7.63
C TYR A 86 -22.38 21.12 -8.50
N VAL A 87 -23.67 21.47 -8.67
CA VAL A 87 -24.62 20.71 -9.50
C VAL A 87 -24.20 20.66 -10.96
N ASP A 88 -23.66 21.78 -11.47
CA ASP A 88 -23.14 21.86 -12.85
C ASP A 88 -21.96 20.90 -13.07
N PHE A 89 -21.07 20.74 -12.07
CA PHE A 89 -19.94 19.82 -12.15
C PHE A 89 -20.38 18.35 -12.11
N VAL A 90 -21.38 18.02 -11.30
CA VAL A 90 -22.01 16.70 -11.33
C VAL A 90 -22.60 16.41 -12.72
N HIS A 91 -23.35 17.38 -13.28
CA HIS A 91 -23.93 17.25 -14.61
C HIS A 91 -22.87 17.12 -15.69
N LEU A 92 -21.80 17.92 -15.62
CA LEU A 92 -20.66 17.82 -16.53
C LEU A 92 -19.99 16.44 -16.47
N GLY A 93 -19.82 15.85 -15.27
CA GLY A 93 -19.29 14.51 -15.10
C GLY A 93 -20.13 13.47 -15.83
N ARG A 94 -21.47 13.56 -15.75
CA ARG A 94 -22.39 12.72 -16.50
C ARG A 94 -22.25 12.92 -18.02
N LEU A 95 -22.23 14.15 -18.50
CA LEU A 95 -22.07 14.47 -19.92
C LEU A 95 -20.71 14.02 -20.48
N ALA A 96 -19.66 14.08 -19.67
CA ALA A 96 -18.34 13.59 -20.04
C ALA A 96 -18.26 12.05 -20.08
N GLY A 97 -19.29 11.33 -19.60
CA GLY A 97 -19.39 9.88 -19.64
C GLY A 97 -18.64 9.16 -18.52
N TYR A 98 -18.53 9.77 -17.33
CA TYR A 98 -18.06 9.03 -16.16
C TYR A 98 -19.09 7.99 -15.72
N PRO A 99 -18.71 6.70 -15.62
CA PRO A 99 -19.60 5.64 -15.14
C PRO A 99 -20.05 5.86 -13.69
N LYS A 100 -19.18 6.45 -12.86
CA LYS A 100 -19.42 6.70 -11.44
C LYS A 100 -19.07 8.15 -11.10
N ILE A 101 -20.00 8.85 -10.45
CA ILE A 101 -19.83 10.22 -9.94
C ILE A 101 -20.12 10.20 -8.46
N GLN A 102 -19.08 10.40 -7.68
CA GLN A 102 -19.07 10.33 -6.22
C GLN A 102 -18.80 11.72 -5.63
N THR A 103 -19.38 12.01 -4.49
CA THR A 103 -18.96 13.13 -3.63
C THR A 103 -18.58 12.61 -2.25
N VAL A 104 -17.54 13.22 -1.65
CA VAL A 104 -17.18 13.06 -0.24
C VAL A 104 -17.55 14.36 0.44
N THR A 105 -18.45 14.30 1.42
CA THR A 105 -19.14 15.48 1.96
C THR A 105 -19.50 15.32 3.43
N ASN A 106 -19.59 16.42 4.16
CA ASN A 106 -20.23 16.43 5.47
C ASN A 106 -21.77 16.29 5.40
N GLY A 107 -22.34 16.24 4.20
CA GLY A 107 -23.74 15.91 3.98
C GLY A 107 -24.76 16.94 4.41
N ARG A 108 -24.36 18.03 5.07
CA ARG A 108 -25.27 19.02 5.69
C ARG A 108 -26.20 19.68 4.68
N LEU A 109 -25.70 20.04 3.49
CA LEU A 109 -26.54 20.65 2.45
C LEU A 109 -27.57 19.67 1.86
N PHE A 110 -27.36 18.37 1.98
CA PHE A 110 -28.36 17.38 1.58
C PHE A 110 -29.58 17.29 2.53
N ALA A 111 -29.54 17.93 3.69
CA ALA A 111 -30.72 18.17 4.52
C ALA A 111 -31.83 18.97 3.80
N TYR A 112 -31.45 19.73 2.77
CA TYR A 112 -32.37 20.43 1.88
C TYR A 112 -32.76 19.52 0.70
N GLY A 113 -33.94 18.88 0.78
CA GLY A 113 -34.36 17.85 -0.16
C GLY A 113 -34.36 18.29 -1.64
N ASP A 114 -34.69 19.56 -1.94
CA ASP A 114 -34.62 20.09 -3.29
C ASP A 114 -33.19 20.15 -3.82
N PHE A 115 -32.21 20.42 -2.97
CA PHE A 115 -30.80 20.41 -3.37
C PHE A 115 -30.33 18.99 -3.65
N LEU A 116 -30.60 18.05 -2.74
CA LEU A 116 -30.30 16.63 -2.93
C LEU A 116 -30.90 16.11 -4.24
N LYS A 117 -32.19 16.38 -4.47
CA LYS A 117 -32.89 15.96 -5.69
C LYS A 117 -32.21 16.47 -6.94
N ARG A 118 -31.85 17.77 -7.00
CA ARG A 118 -31.13 18.36 -8.15
C ARG A 118 -29.79 17.69 -8.41
N CYS A 119 -29.04 17.35 -7.35
CA CYS A 119 -27.76 16.66 -7.48
C CYS A 119 -27.93 15.25 -8.07
N LEU A 120 -28.93 14.48 -7.60
CA LEU A 120 -29.25 13.15 -8.10
C LEU A 120 -29.76 13.21 -9.55
N ASP A 121 -30.60 14.17 -9.89
CA ASP A 121 -31.09 14.39 -11.26
C ASP A 121 -29.94 14.80 -12.21
N ALA A 122 -28.93 15.51 -11.71
CA ALA A 122 -27.72 15.84 -12.46
C ALA A 122 -26.83 14.62 -12.74
N GLY A 123 -26.96 13.54 -11.97
CA GLY A 123 -26.21 12.28 -12.19
C GLY A 123 -25.29 11.87 -11.04
N LEU A 124 -25.43 12.48 -9.85
CA LEU A 124 -24.71 12.02 -8.66
C LEU A 124 -25.15 10.59 -8.33
N SER A 125 -24.21 9.65 -8.37
CA SER A 125 -24.48 8.22 -8.24
C SER A 125 -24.00 7.61 -6.92
N GLU A 126 -23.13 8.33 -6.19
CA GLU A 126 -22.54 7.86 -4.94
C GLU A 126 -22.30 9.02 -3.99
N ILE A 127 -22.69 8.87 -2.74
CA ILE A 127 -22.53 9.87 -1.69
C ILE A 127 -21.82 9.23 -0.51
N THR A 128 -20.65 9.76 -0.17
CA THR A 128 -19.91 9.39 1.03
C THR A 128 -20.11 10.47 2.10
N PHE A 129 -20.86 10.12 3.12
CA PHE A 129 -21.14 11.00 4.28
C PHE A 129 -20.02 10.88 5.32
N SER A 130 -19.54 12.00 5.83
CA SER A 130 -18.44 12.06 6.81
C SER A 130 -18.95 12.11 8.24
N LEU A 131 -19.63 11.04 8.70
CA LEU A 131 -20.23 10.95 10.02
C LEU A 131 -19.28 10.37 11.06
N HIS A 132 -18.98 11.11 12.14
CA HIS A 132 -17.88 10.77 13.06
C HIS A 132 -18.31 10.46 14.50
N GLY A 133 -19.60 10.44 14.78
CA GLY A 133 -20.13 10.15 16.11
C GLY A 133 -21.54 9.59 16.09
N PRO A 134 -21.93 8.79 17.11
CA PRO A 134 -23.26 8.18 17.19
C PRO A 134 -24.36 9.16 17.63
N SER A 135 -24.01 10.39 17.97
CA SER A 135 -24.92 11.42 18.48
C SER A 135 -24.38 12.82 18.27
N ALA A 136 -25.26 13.82 18.30
CA ALA A 136 -24.88 15.22 18.18
C ALA A 136 -23.78 15.62 19.19
N ARG A 137 -23.82 15.11 20.42
CA ARG A 137 -22.78 15.40 21.41
C ARG A 137 -21.37 15.00 20.98
N VAL A 138 -21.23 13.85 20.34
CA VAL A 138 -19.91 13.36 19.92
C VAL A 138 -19.54 13.93 18.55
N HIS A 139 -20.46 13.89 17.59
CA HIS A 139 -20.22 14.34 16.23
C HIS A 139 -19.95 15.83 16.16
N ASP A 140 -20.83 16.68 16.72
CA ASP A 140 -20.70 18.14 16.69
C ASP A 140 -19.39 18.61 17.36
N ALA A 141 -18.99 17.94 18.45
CA ALA A 141 -17.72 18.24 19.10
C ALA A 141 -16.50 17.90 18.21
N LEU A 142 -16.58 16.83 17.41
CA LEU A 142 -15.51 16.42 16.50
C LEU A 142 -15.46 17.29 15.25
N VAL A 143 -16.61 17.69 14.70
CA VAL A 143 -16.65 18.53 13.49
C VAL A 143 -16.63 20.04 13.81
N GLY A 144 -16.68 20.40 15.10
CA GLY A 144 -16.61 21.80 15.55
C GLY A 144 -17.82 22.64 15.18
N THR A 145 -18.96 22.03 14.86
CA THR A 145 -20.17 22.73 14.40
C THR A 145 -21.41 22.18 15.09
N LYS A 146 -22.10 23.02 15.85
CA LYS A 146 -23.34 22.65 16.56
C LYS A 146 -24.47 22.41 15.56
N GLY A 147 -25.18 21.30 15.69
CA GLY A 147 -26.32 20.91 14.85
C GLY A 147 -25.92 20.19 13.57
N ALA A 148 -24.62 19.98 13.32
CA ALA A 148 -24.12 19.28 12.15
C ALA A 148 -24.64 17.84 12.08
N PHE A 149 -24.68 17.12 13.21
CA PHE A 149 -25.22 15.77 13.28
C PHE A 149 -26.66 15.66 12.76
N ASP A 150 -27.55 16.57 13.21
CA ASP A 150 -28.95 16.52 12.83
C ASP A 150 -29.15 16.84 11.33
N GLU A 151 -28.38 17.81 10.79
CA GLU A 151 -28.40 18.16 9.39
C GLU A 151 -27.87 17.00 8.53
N GLU A 152 -26.72 16.44 8.86
CA GLU A 152 -26.12 15.32 8.14
C GLU A 152 -27.02 14.09 8.16
N MET A 153 -27.55 13.70 9.35
CA MET A 153 -28.49 12.59 9.50
C MET A 153 -29.77 12.78 8.69
N LYS A 154 -30.24 14.00 8.53
CA LYS A 154 -31.38 14.31 7.68
C LYS A 154 -31.04 14.12 6.19
N GLY A 155 -29.87 14.58 5.76
CA GLY A 155 -29.37 14.38 4.40
C GLY A 155 -29.16 12.90 4.07
N LEU A 156 -28.52 12.15 4.98
CA LEU A 156 -28.28 10.71 4.84
C LEU A 156 -29.60 9.93 4.72
N LYS A 157 -30.58 10.18 5.60
CA LYS A 157 -31.91 9.56 5.52
C LYS A 157 -32.62 9.91 4.23
N GLY A 158 -32.49 11.16 3.74
CA GLY A 158 -33.04 11.60 2.47
C GLY A 158 -32.43 10.85 1.29
N ALA A 159 -31.11 10.65 1.28
CA ALA A 159 -30.41 9.89 0.23
C ALA A 159 -30.80 8.41 0.24
N LEU A 160 -30.91 7.79 1.42
CA LEU A 160 -31.37 6.40 1.56
C LEU A 160 -32.83 6.22 1.09
N ALA A 161 -33.70 7.18 1.42
CA ALA A 161 -35.10 7.14 1.04
C ALA A 161 -35.32 7.33 -0.47
N ASP A 162 -34.46 8.11 -1.15
CA ASP A 162 -34.48 8.24 -2.63
C ASP A 162 -34.07 6.94 -3.32
N GLY A 163 -33.06 6.24 -2.78
CA GLY A 163 -32.64 4.91 -3.22
C GLY A 163 -31.83 4.87 -4.51
N ARG A 164 -31.61 6.01 -5.20
CA ARG A 164 -30.77 6.08 -6.40
C ARG A 164 -29.27 6.02 -6.11
N PRO A 165 -28.74 6.79 -5.13
CA PRO A 165 -27.31 6.80 -4.88
C PRO A 165 -26.87 5.62 -4.02
N ILE A 166 -25.64 5.16 -4.26
CA ILE A 166 -24.94 4.36 -3.27
C ILE A 166 -24.58 5.28 -2.10
N VAL A 167 -24.92 4.88 -0.89
CA VAL A 167 -24.66 5.65 0.33
C VAL A 167 -23.57 4.98 1.14
N ASN A 168 -22.41 5.67 1.24
CA ASN A 168 -21.27 5.28 2.06
C ASN A 168 -21.17 6.18 3.29
N VAL A 169 -20.57 5.68 4.37
CA VAL A 169 -20.23 6.49 5.54
C VAL A 169 -18.75 6.36 5.87
N ASP A 170 -18.04 7.50 5.87
CA ASP A 170 -16.67 7.62 6.31
C ASP A 170 -16.62 8.00 7.79
N VAL A 171 -15.79 7.27 8.55
CA VAL A 171 -15.54 7.56 9.97
C VAL A 171 -14.06 7.75 10.22
N VAL A 172 -13.63 8.96 10.57
CA VAL A 172 -12.28 9.17 11.10
C VAL A 172 -12.24 8.68 12.54
N VAL A 173 -11.65 7.49 12.71
CA VAL A 173 -11.54 6.81 14.01
C VAL A 173 -10.52 7.53 14.89
N ASN A 174 -10.92 7.92 16.09
CA ASN A 174 -10.11 8.66 17.04
C ASN A 174 -10.51 8.31 18.49
N ARG A 175 -9.77 8.83 19.48
CA ARG A 175 -10.02 8.55 20.91
C ARG A 175 -11.46 8.82 21.35
N ALA A 176 -12.13 9.84 20.78
CA ALA A 176 -13.48 10.21 21.20
C ALA A 176 -14.55 9.23 20.70
N ASN A 177 -14.34 8.57 19.56
CA ASN A 177 -15.36 7.72 18.94
C ASN A 177 -15.00 6.22 18.88
N VAL A 178 -13.74 5.81 19.06
CA VAL A 178 -13.31 4.41 18.89
C VAL A 178 -14.14 3.42 19.72
N LYS A 179 -14.49 3.76 20.95
CA LYS A 179 -15.32 2.93 21.83
C LYS A 179 -16.80 2.88 21.44
N HIS A 180 -17.23 3.72 20.53
CA HIS A 180 -18.61 3.81 20.05
C HIS A 180 -18.80 3.20 18.67
N LEU A 181 -17.71 2.76 17.99
CA LEU A 181 -17.74 2.33 16.59
C LEU A 181 -18.78 1.23 16.31
N ALA A 182 -18.78 0.15 17.08
CA ALA A 182 -19.70 -0.96 16.84
C ALA A 182 -21.17 -0.52 16.99
N GLY A 183 -21.49 0.29 18.01
CA GLY A 183 -22.84 0.83 18.19
C GLY A 183 -23.23 1.81 17.07
N MET A 184 -22.30 2.61 16.58
CA MET A 184 -22.51 3.53 15.48
C MET A 184 -22.76 2.77 14.17
N LEU A 185 -21.94 1.76 13.87
CA LEU A 185 -22.15 0.90 12.69
C LEU A 185 -23.52 0.21 12.75
N GLN A 186 -23.90 -0.32 13.90
CA GLN A 186 -25.22 -0.95 14.06
C GLN A 186 -26.36 0.03 13.78
N MET A 187 -26.31 1.23 14.37
CA MET A 187 -27.29 2.29 14.13
C MET A 187 -27.43 2.62 12.64
N LEU A 188 -26.31 2.74 11.92
CA LEU A 188 -26.31 3.07 10.50
C LEU A 188 -26.79 1.91 9.63
N VAL A 189 -26.44 0.68 9.99
CA VAL A 189 -26.94 -0.53 9.32
C VAL A 189 -28.45 -0.65 9.48
N ASP A 190 -28.99 -0.36 10.65
CA ASP A 190 -30.45 -0.36 10.92
C ASP A 190 -31.18 0.71 10.10
N LEU A 191 -30.50 1.82 9.75
CA LEU A 191 -31.02 2.85 8.85
C LEU A 191 -30.95 2.45 7.37
N GLY A 192 -30.17 1.42 7.00
CA GLY A 192 -30.03 0.98 5.62
C GLY A 192 -28.65 1.22 4.98
N VAL A 193 -27.70 1.82 5.68
CA VAL A 193 -26.32 1.95 5.19
C VAL A 193 -25.66 0.58 5.11
N ARG A 194 -24.93 0.33 4.03
CA ARG A 194 -24.26 -0.96 3.78
C ARG A 194 -22.77 -0.83 3.51
N GLU A 195 -22.26 0.35 3.24
CA GLU A 195 -20.86 0.60 2.95
C GLU A 195 -20.25 1.59 3.95
N PHE A 196 -19.10 1.24 4.50
CA PHE A 196 -18.41 2.01 5.52
C PHE A 196 -16.91 2.08 5.24
N ASP A 197 -16.32 3.25 5.42
CA ASP A 197 -14.87 3.43 5.42
C ASP A 197 -14.41 3.93 6.80
N LEU A 198 -13.66 3.09 7.51
CA LEU A 198 -13.05 3.45 8.78
C LEU A 198 -11.61 3.90 8.54
N LEU A 199 -11.36 5.19 8.74
CA LEU A 199 -10.07 5.81 8.53
C LEU A 199 -9.38 6.08 9.87
N GLN A 200 -8.18 5.54 10.08
CA GLN A 200 -7.37 5.91 11.24
C GLN A 200 -7.04 7.40 11.20
N VAL A 201 -7.20 8.10 12.34
CA VAL A 201 -6.76 9.49 12.46
C VAL A 201 -5.25 9.60 12.21
N VAL A 202 -4.85 10.56 11.41
CA VAL A 202 -3.44 10.77 11.04
C VAL A 202 -2.89 12.06 11.63
N PRO A 203 -1.57 12.12 11.95
CA PRO A 203 -0.97 13.25 12.65
C PRO A 203 -0.65 14.43 11.71
N PHE A 204 -1.68 14.94 11.01
CA PHE A 204 -1.58 16.05 10.08
C PHE A 204 -2.61 17.13 10.35
N GLY A 205 -2.34 18.35 9.89
CA GLY A 205 -3.23 19.48 10.01
C GLY A 205 -3.65 19.74 11.46
N ARG A 206 -4.92 20.08 11.66
CA ARG A 206 -5.49 20.40 12.97
C ARG A 206 -5.45 19.23 13.95
N ALA A 207 -5.54 17.98 13.44
CA ALA A 207 -5.45 16.80 14.29
C ALA A 207 -4.16 16.77 15.13
N PHE A 208 -3.04 17.16 14.56
CA PHE A 208 -1.77 17.18 15.30
C PHE A 208 -1.51 18.51 16.02
N LYS A 209 -1.91 19.64 15.43
CA LYS A 209 -1.69 20.97 16.00
C LYS A 209 -2.52 21.21 17.25
N ASP A 210 -3.81 20.91 17.18
CA ASP A 210 -4.80 21.26 18.20
C ASP A 210 -5.35 20.03 18.94
N GLY A 211 -5.41 18.88 18.25
CA GLY A 211 -6.05 17.66 18.73
C GLY A 211 -5.11 16.60 19.30
N ARG A 212 -3.81 16.87 19.38
CA ARG A 212 -2.76 15.90 19.71
C ARG A 212 -3.10 15.05 20.95
N ASP A 213 -3.48 15.67 22.05
CA ASP A 213 -3.72 15.00 23.32
C ASP A 213 -5.14 14.41 23.45
N THR A 214 -6.04 14.76 22.54
CA THR A 214 -7.46 14.40 22.62
C THR A 214 -7.89 13.41 21.56
N LEU A 215 -7.20 13.31 20.43
CA LEU A 215 -7.62 12.51 19.28
C LEU A 215 -6.84 11.20 19.13
N PHE A 216 -5.53 11.22 19.42
CA PHE A 216 -4.71 10.01 19.26
C PHE A 216 -4.90 9.05 20.44
N TYR A 217 -4.81 7.77 20.15
CA TYR A 217 -5.05 6.69 21.10
C TYR A 217 -4.13 5.52 20.83
N ASP A 218 -3.97 4.66 21.81
CA ASP A 218 -3.21 3.43 21.68
C ASP A 218 -4.07 2.37 20.97
N LEU A 219 -3.54 1.81 19.87
CA LEU A 219 -4.25 0.81 19.06
C LEU A 219 -4.38 -0.53 19.78
N ASP A 220 -3.45 -0.87 20.68
CA ASP A 220 -3.54 -2.11 21.45
C ASP A 220 -4.59 -2.01 22.55
N GLU A 221 -4.67 -0.88 23.24
CA GLU A 221 -5.74 -0.60 24.21
C GLU A 221 -7.12 -0.57 23.54
N ALA A 222 -7.22 0.03 22.34
CA ALA A 222 -8.47 0.14 21.60
C ALA A 222 -8.88 -1.13 20.85
N ARG A 223 -8.01 -2.16 20.79
CA ARG A 223 -8.22 -3.39 20.03
C ARG A 223 -9.60 -4.04 20.24
N PRO A 224 -10.14 -4.21 21.46
CA PRO A 224 -11.46 -4.81 21.64
C PRO A 224 -12.58 -4.05 20.93
N HIS A 225 -12.52 -2.72 20.94
CA HIS A 225 -13.49 -1.86 20.28
C HIS A 225 -13.36 -1.90 18.75
N ILE A 226 -12.13 -1.91 18.25
CA ILE A 226 -11.85 -2.03 16.82
C ILE A 226 -12.34 -3.40 16.33
N GLN A 227 -11.99 -4.51 17.00
CA GLN A 227 -12.43 -5.85 16.61
C GLN A 227 -13.95 -6.00 16.65
N ALA A 228 -14.65 -5.38 17.59
CA ALA A 228 -16.11 -5.37 17.60
C ALA A 228 -16.70 -4.67 16.36
N ALA A 229 -16.05 -3.62 15.85
CA ALA A 229 -16.44 -2.97 14.61
C ALA A 229 -16.07 -3.84 13.37
N LEU A 230 -14.87 -4.45 13.37
CA LEU A 230 -14.44 -5.33 12.28
C LEU A 230 -15.35 -6.55 12.08
N ALA A 231 -16.03 -7.00 13.15
CA ALA A 231 -16.97 -8.12 13.08
C ALA A 231 -18.12 -7.86 12.09
N PHE A 232 -18.47 -6.60 11.80
CA PHE A 232 -19.46 -6.24 10.78
C PHE A 232 -19.04 -6.69 9.37
N SER A 233 -17.76 -6.83 9.08
CA SER A 233 -17.27 -7.32 7.79
C SER A 233 -17.67 -8.77 7.49
N LYS A 234 -18.04 -9.56 8.53
CA LYS A 234 -18.52 -10.93 8.38
C LYS A 234 -19.96 -11.01 7.87
N ARG A 235 -20.69 -9.90 7.90
CA ARG A 235 -22.05 -9.83 7.36
C ARG A 235 -21.98 -9.79 5.83
N PRO A 236 -22.78 -10.61 5.12
CA PRO A 236 -22.75 -10.67 3.65
C PRO A 236 -23.26 -9.38 2.99
N ASP A 237 -24.11 -8.62 3.69
CA ASP A 237 -24.75 -7.39 3.22
C ASP A 237 -23.96 -6.12 3.59
N VAL A 238 -22.82 -6.22 4.27
CA VAL A 238 -22.02 -5.08 4.72
C VAL A 238 -20.63 -5.10 4.08
N HIS A 239 -20.25 -3.98 3.49
CA HIS A 239 -18.90 -3.71 3.01
C HIS A 239 -18.20 -2.77 3.98
N LEU A 240 -17.11 -3.24 4.56
CA LEU A 240 -16.28 -2.47 5.48
C LEU A 240 -14.89 -2.29 4.88
N TRP A 241 -14.46 -1.05 4.77
CA TRP A 241 -13.13 -0.66 4.33
C TRP A 241 -12.34 -0.16 5.53
N MET A 242 -11.06 -0.54 5.59
CA MET A 242 -10.15 -0.04 6.62
C MET A 242 -9.03 0.73 5.93
N ASN A 243 -8.88 2.01 6.24
CA ASN A 243 -7.86 2.85 5.67
C ASN A 243 -6.92 3.40 6.74
N ARG A 244 -5.61 3.41 6.43
CA ARG A 244 -4.55 3.98 7.28
C ARG A 244 -4.32 3.24 8.60
N PHE A 245 -4.87 2.03 8.77
CA PHE A 245 -4.53 1.18 9.91
C PHE A 245 -3.26 0.38 9.61
N PRO A 246 -2.32 0.27 10.58
CA PRO A 246 -1.19 -0.63 10.42
C PRO A 246 -1.70 -2.09 10.31
N PRO A 247 -1.20 -2.87 9.32
CA PRO A 247 -1.74 -4.20 9.00
C PRO A 247 -1.86 -5.15 10.20
N GLN A 248 -0.90 -5.11 11.13
CA GLN A 248 -0.85 -6.01 12.28
C GLN A 248 -2.03 -5.84 13.26
N HIS A 249 -2.69 -4.68 13.27
CA HIS A 249 -3.86 -4.44 14.11
C HIS A 249 -5.16 -5.02 13.52
N LEU A 250 -5.09 -5.55 12.28
CA LEU A 250 -6.18 -6.22 11.59
C LEU A 250 -6.04 -7.75 11.63
N GLU A 251 -5.22 -8.29 12.54
CA GLU A 251 -5.06 -9.74 12.72
C GLU A 251 -6.40 -10.40 13.06
N GLY A 252 -6.74 -11.46 12.29
CA GLY A 252 -8.05 -12.12 12.31
C GLY A 252 -9.09 -11.53 11.35
N TYR A 253 -8.75 -10.42 10.69
CA TYR A 253 -9.55 -9.73 9.68
C TYR A 253 -8.67 -9.24 8.52
N GLU A 254 -7.71 -10.04 8.10
CA GLU A 254 -6.65 -9.67 7.16
C GLU A 254 -7.19 -9.27 5.78
N HIS A 255 -8.39 -9.76 5.42
CA HIS A 255 -9.11 -9.34 4.22
C HIS A 255 -9.48 -7.84 4.22
N LEU A 256 -9.45 -7.19 5.39
CA LEU A 256 -9.67 -5.75 5.54
C LEU A 256 -8.38 -4.93 5.48
N ILE A 257 -7.20 -5.56 5.43
CA ILE A 257 -5.95 -4.82 5.25
C ILE A 257 -6.05 -4.03 3.95
N GLN A 258 -5.86 -2.72 4.08
CA GLN A 258 -5.89 -1.80 2.94
C GLN A 258 -4.98 -2.30 1.82
N ASP A 259 -5.48 -2.25 0.59
CA ASP A 259 -4.64 -2.56 -0.57
C ASP A 259 -3.40 -1.66 -0.57
N PRO A 260 -2.19 -2.25 -0.63
CA PRO A 260 -0.94 -1.49 -0.58
C PRO A 260 -0.85 -0.39 -1.65
N TYR A 261 -1.48 -0.60 -2.81
CA TYR A 261 -1.49 0.37 -3.90
C TYR A 261 -2.04 1.73 -3.48
N LYS A 262 -2.95 1.78 -2.49
CA LYS A 262 -3.50 3.04 -1.94
C LYS A 262 -2.44 3.93 -1.27
N LEU A 263 -1.28 3.42 -0.89
CA LEU A 263 -0.17 4.24 -0.39
C LEU A 263 0.30 5.27 -1.45
N ASN A 264 0.11 4.96 -2.74
CA ASN A 264 0.39 5.93 -3.81
C ASN A 264 -0.48 7.20 -3.70
N ASP A 265 -1.72 7.08 -3.23
CA ASP A 265 -2.62 8.25 -3.07
C ASP A 265 -2.11 9.18 -1.97
N GLU A 266 -1.60 8.63 -0.88
CA GLU A 266 -1.04 9.40 0.23
C GLU A 266 0.29 10.06 -0.13
N VAL A 267 1.15 9.34 -0.85
CA VAL A 267 2.41 9.89 -1.40
C VAL A 267 2.11 11.01 -2.41
N ARG A 268 1.06 10.84 -3.23
CA ARG A 268 0.62 11.85 -4.21
C ARG A 268 0.23 13.16 -3.54
N GLY A 269 -0.54 13.10 -2.47
CA GLY A 269 -0.94 14.28 -1.70
C GLY A 269 0.24 15.09 -1.14
N ARG A 270 1.46 14.49 -1.11
CA ARG A 270 2.68 15.06 -0.55
C ARG A 270 3.87 15.01 -1.52
N LYS A 271 3.59 14.84 -2.81
CA LYS A 271 4.61 14.65 -3.86
C LYS A 271 5.75 15.66 -3.79
N GLU A 272 5.43 16.94 -3.64
CA GLU A 272 6.43 18.01 -3.64
C GLU A 272 7.29 18.00 -2.39
N GLU A 273 6.72 17.65 -1.23
CA GLU A 273 7.47 17.49 0.02
C GLU A 273 8.47 16.34 -0.10
N PHE A 274 8.02 15.18 -0.62
CA PHE A 274 8.90 14.04 -0.88
C PHE A 274 9.98 14.36 -1.92
N ALA A 275 9.62 15.08 -2.99
CA ALA A 275 10.59 15.48 -4.02
C ALA A 275 11.69 16.38 -3.44
N ARG A 276 11.36 17.34 -2.57
CA ARG A 276 12.35 18.17 -1.87
C ARG A 276 13.21 17.35 -0.90
N TRP A 277 12.60 16.45 -0.13
CA TRP A 277 13.36 15.57 0.77
C TRP A 277 14.39 14.75 -0.01
N ILE A 278 13.99 14.18 -1.14
CA ILE A 278 14.86 13.38 -1.99
C ILE A 278 15.96 14.23 -2.65
N ALA A 279 15.59 15.39 -3.24
CA ALA A 279 16.53 16.20 -4.03
C ALA A 279 17.41 17.10 -3.17
N GLU A 280 16.85 17.71 -2.13
CA GLU A 280 17.49 18.77 -1.35
C GLU A 280 17.88 18.31 0.05
N GLY A 281 17.43 17.11 0.48
CA GLY A 281 17.64 16.60 1.82
C GLY A 281 16.79 17.29 2.89
N GLU A 282 15.80 18.10 2.48
CA GLU A 282 14.88 18.75 3.38
C GLU A 282 13.90 17.71 3.95
N ALA A 283 14.08 17.36 5.21
CA ALA A 283 13.23 16.37 5.87
C ALA A 283 11.76 16.81 5.85
N LEU A 284 10.85 15.84 5.78
CA LEU A 284 9.42 16.12 5.89
C LEU A 284 9.11 16.74 7.25
N ASP A 285 8.31 17.80 7.31
CA ASP A 285 7.90 18.47 8.56
C ASP A 285 7.30 17.51 9.60
N CYS A 286 6.79 16.37 9.14
CA CYS A 286 6.21 15.35 10.00
C CYS A 286 7.19 14.28 10.50
N ARG A 287 8.49 14.32 10.12
CA ARG A 287 9.51 13.36 10.58
C ARG A 287 9.96 13.69 12.01
N ASP A 288 9.06 13.41 12.96
CA ASP A 288 9.25 13.51 14.39
C ASP A 288 8.77 12.19 15.03
N PRO A 289 9.56 11.51 15.87
CA PRO A 289 9.18 10.24 16.51
C PRO A 289 7.84 10.30 17.25
N GLN A 290 7.52 11.42 17.88
CA GLN A 290 6.25 11.61 18.58
C GLN A 290 5.06 11.67 17.63
N ARG A 291 5.30 11.99 16.37
CA ARG A 291 4.33 12.11 15.30
C ARG A 291 4.29 10.84 14.45
N CYS A 292 5.46 10.30 14.09
CA CYS A 292 5.60 9.10 13.25
C CYS A 292 4.92 7.88 13.86
N ARG A 293 4.96 7.70 15.19
CA ARG A 293 4.30 6.58 15.88
C ARG A 293 2.79 6.45 15.61
N TYR A 294 2.13 7.50 15.14
CA TYR A 294 0.73 7.51 14.75
C TYR A 294 0.52 7.46 13.24
N CYS A 295 1.61 7.39 12.47
CA CYS A 295 1.58 7.48 11.02
C CYS A 295 1.78 6.11 10.39
N TYR A 296 0.79 5.63 9.66
CA TYR A 296 0.87 4.35 8.93
C TYR A 296 1.90 4.36 7.79
N LEU A 297 2.40 5.54 7.36
CA LEU A 297 3.50 5.70 6.40
C LEU A 297 4.91 5.61 7.04
N GLU A 298 5.02 5.47 8.36
CA GLU A 298 6.32 5.46 9.05
C GLU A 298 7.30 4.49 8.40
N LYS A 299 6.92 3.24 8.19
CA LYS A 299 7.78 2.21 7.58
C LYS A 299 8.22 2.56 6.15
N LEU A 300 7.33 3.18 5.37
CA LEU A 300 7.66 3.66 4.03
C LEU A 300 8.72 4.76 4.11
N CYS A 301 8.52 5.75 4.98
CA CYS A 301 9.47 6.84 5.17
C CYS A 301 10.82 6.34 5.70
N ASP A 302 10.83 5.41 6.66
CA ASP A 302 12.05 4.80 7.20
C ASP A 302 12.83 4.05 6.11
N SER A 303 12.12 3.29 5.26
CA SER A 303 12.73 2.57 4.15
C SER A 303 13.31 3.52 3.09
N LEU A 304 12.63 4.65 2.80
CA LEU A 304 13.14 5.69 1.91
C LEU A 304 14.40 6.33 2.47
N GLU A 305 14.37 6.72 3.74
CA GLU A 305 15.51 7.32 4.44
C GLU A 305 16.73 6.39 4.46
N GLN A 306 16.51 5.10 4.75
CA GLN A 306 17.58 4.09 4.68
C GLN A 306 18.13 3.93 3.25
N THR A 307 17.27 4.01 2.23
CA THR A 307 17.71 3.94 0.83
C THR A 307 18.59 5.15 0.47
N MET A 308 18.19 6.35 0.88
CA MET A 308 18.99 7.56 0.67
C MET A 308 20.32 7.51 1.44
N ALA A 309 20.30 7.09 2.70
CA ALA A 309 21.51 6.95 3.51
C ALA A 309 22.49 5.92 2.92
N ARG A 310 21.98 4.80 2.38
CA ARG A 310 22.81 3.80 1.69
C ARG A 310 23.41 4.35 0.39
N ALA A 311 22.64 5.16 -0.35
CA ALA A 311 23.16 5.82 -1.55
C ALA A 311 24.31 6.79 -1.22
N ASP A 312 24.14 7.58 -0.16
CA ASP A 312 25.17 8.51 0.31
C ASP A 312 26.43 7.77 0.83
N ALA A 313 26.24 6.66 1.55
CA ALA A 313 27.30 5.81 2.09
C ALA A 313 27.93 4.86 1.07
N ARG A 314 27.44 4.78 -0.17
CA ARG A 314 27.86 3.81 -1.21
C ARG A 314 27.79 2.35 -0.70
N ALA A 315 26.70 2.02 0.00
CA ALA A 315 26.56 0.77 0.75
C ALA A 315 25.57 -0.20 0.11
N PHE A 316 25.52 -0.25 -1.23
CA PHE A 316 24.80 -1.28 -1.96
C PHE A 316 25.74 -2.42 -2.35
N ALA A 317 25.20 -3.64 -2.38
CA ALA A 317 25.92 -4.82 -2.84
C ALA A 317 25.51 -5.22 -4.27
N ILE A 318 24.27 -4.93 -4.63
CA ILE A 318 23.65 -5.36 -5.88
C ILE A 318 23.03 -4.13 -6.57
N VAL A 319 23.24 -4.02 -7.90
CA VAL A 319 22.47 -3.13 -8.77
C VAL A 319 21.47 -3.97 -9.55
N ARG A 320 20.19 -3.62 -9.48
CA ARG A 320 19.13 -4.26 -10.25
C ARG A 320 18.73 -3.42 -11.45
N VAL A 321 18.68 -4.08 -12.61
CA VAL A 321 18.20 -3.52 -13.88
C VAL A 321 17.10 -4.42 -14.42
N ASP A 322 15.98 -3.82 -14.79
CA ASP A 322 14.86 -4.50 -15.41
C ASP A 322 14.67 -3.96 -16.83
N ALA A 323 14.74 -4.88 -17.83
CA ALA A 323 14.62 -4.52 -19.24
C ALA A 323 13.22 -4.01 -19.61
N GLU A 324 12.21 -4.48 -18.88
CA GLU A 324 10.80 -4.15 -19.09
C GLU A 324 10.26 -3.17 -18.05
N ALA A 325 11.09 -2.69 -17.15
CA ALA A 325 10.74 -1.56 -16.31
C ALA A 325 10.50 -0.34 -17.20
N GLU A 326 9.49 -0.49 -18.07
CA GLU A 326 8.89 0.64 -18.71
C GLU A 326 8.59 1.67 -17.66
N VAL A 327 8.92 2.88 -18.01
CA VAL A 327 8.48 4.10 -17.41
C VAL A 327 6.96 4.16 -17.54
N HIS A 328 6.25 3.27 -16.87
CA HIS A 328 4.87 3.53 -16.56
C HIS A 328 4.91 4.74 -15.64
N ALA A 329 4.82 5.91 -16.26
CA ALA A 329 4.31 7.05 -15.53
C ALA A 329 3.10 6.51 -14.77
N PRO A 330 3.06 6.58 -13.43
CA PRO A 330 1.88 6.14 -12.72
C PRO A 330 0.70 6.75 -13.45
N SER A 331 -0.38 5.99 -13.67
CA SER A 331 -1.63 6.50 -14.23
C SER A 331 -2.19 7.51 -13.22
N VAL A 332 -1.50 8.62 -13.07
CA VAL A 332 -1.78 9.69 -12.12
C VAL A 332 -2.87 10.52 -12.76
N PHE A 333 -4.10 10.06 -12.56
CA PHE A 333 -5.23 10.94 -12.79
C PHE A 333 -5.24 11.98 -11.69
N GLY A 334 -4.89 13.22 -12.09
CA GLY A 334 -5.13 14.40 -11.32
C GLY A 334 -4.52 14.39 -9.92
N GLY A 335 -3.21 14.41 -9.80
CA GLY A 335 -2.62 15.14 -8.68
C GLY A 335 -3.06 16.59 -8.83
N ASP A 336 -3.98 17.04 -7.98
CA ASP A 336 -4.41 18.43 -8.02
C ASP A 336 -3.22 19.31 -7.60
N PRO A 337 -2.66 20.18 -8.49
CA PRO A 337 -1.62 21.11 -8.08
C PRO A 337 -2.08 22.06 -6.97
N ALA A 338 -3.40 22.17 -6.76
CA ALA A 338 -3.98 22.96 -5.68
C ALA A 338 -3.98 22.23 -4.31
N THR A 339 -3.62 20.94 -4.24
CA THR A 339 -3.36 20.26 -2.96
C THR A 339 -1.94 20.46 -2.44
N ALA A 340 -1.06 21.10 -3.22
CA ALA A 340 0.22 21.56 -2.71
C ALA A 340 0.00 22.46 -1.48
N ARG A 341 0.36 21.97 -0.30
CA ARG A 341 0.18 22.72 0.94
C ARG A 341 0.92 24.04 0.85
N LYS A 342 0.22 25.16 1.06
CA LYS A 342 0.86 26.48 1.19
C LYS A 342 1.85 26.43 2.35
N ARG A 343 3.10 26.70 2.09
CA ARG A 343 4.16 26.73 3.11
C ARG A 343 3.98 27.92 4.06
N LEU A 344 4.13 27.62 5.35
CA LEU A 344 4.63 28.61 6.30
C LEU A 344 6.16 28.58 6.23
N PRO A 345 6.86 29.73 6.15
CA PRO A 345 8.32 29.76 6.17
C PRO A 345 8.83 29.22 7.49
N MET A 346 9.62 28.15 7.43
CA MET A 346 10.32 27.61 8.61
C MET A 346 11.74 28.21 8.69
N ALA A 347 12.10 28.73 9.83
CA ALA A 347 13.47 29.15 10.12
C ALA A 347 14.37 27.93 10.35
N GLY A 348 15.44 27.81 9.58
CA GLY A 348 16.44 26.74 9.73
C GLY A 348 16.45 25.73 8.58
N GLN A 349 16.69 26.21 7.35
CA GLN A 349 16.89 25.31 6.21
C GLN A 349 18.25 24.61 6.31
N ALA A 350 18.25 23.25 6.22
CA ALA A 350 19.47 22.52 5.94
C ALA A 350 20.03 22.93 4.57
N PRO A 351 21.35 22.96 4.40
CA PRO A 351 21.96 23.31 3.12
C PRO A 351 21.48 22.33 2.03
N PRO A 352 21.21 22.82 0.79
CA PRO A 352 20.78 21.97 -0.31
C PRO A 352 21.83 20.88 -0.57
N ARG A 353 21.37 19.65 -0.74
CA ARG A 353 22.25 18.55 -1.17
C ARG A 353 22.77 18.85 -2.57
N PRO A 354 24.05 18.51 -2.87
CA PRO A 354 24.58 18.62 -4.21
C PRO A 354 23.71 17.80 -5.19
N PRO A 355 23.57 18.26 -6.47
CA PRO A 355 22.82 17.53 -7.47
C PRO A 355 23.36 16.09 -7.58
N ARG A 356 22.46 15.11 -7.68
CA ARG A 356 22.82 13.70 -7.76
C ARG A 356 23.44 13.38 -9.12
N PRO A 357 24.45 12.48 -9.15
CA PRO A 357 25.12 12.09 -10.38
C PRO A 357 24.20 11.27 -11.31
N PRO A 358 24.46 11.22 -12.64
CA PRO A 358 23.77 10.36 -13.61
C PRO A 358 23.71 8.89 -13.16
N ALA A 359 22.73 8.10 -13.65
CA ALA A 359 22.53 6.70 -13.22
C ALA A 359 23.76 5.83 -13.36
N THR A 360 24.53 6.00 -14.43
CA THR A 360 25.81 5.29 -14.63
C THR A 360 26.84 5.64 -13.57
N GLU A 361 26.89 6.89 -13.14
CA GLU A 361 27.79 7.32 -12.08
C GLU A 361 27.28 6.87 -10.71
N LEU A 362 25.98 6.88 -10.48
CA LEU A 362 25.37 6.33 -9.28
C LEU A 362 25.71 4.84 -9.13
N VAL A 363 25.62 4.06 -10.20
CA VAL A 363 26.02 2.64 -10.22
C VAL A 363 27.51 2.50 -9.94
N ARG A 364 28.36 3.24 -10.62
CA ARG A 364 29.82 3.22 -10.44
C ARG A 364 30.25 3.59 -9.01
N THR A 365 29.48 4.45 -8.36
CA THR A 365 29.77 4.91 -7.00
C THR A 365 28.96 4.19 -5.92
N SER A 366 28.12 3.21 -6.27
CA SER A 366 27.21 2.54 -5.33
C SER A 366 27.92 1.60 -4.33
N GLY A 367 29.13 1.18 -4.64
CA GLY A 367 29.85 0.12 -3.91
C GLY A 367 29.45 -1.29 -4.32
N ALA A 368 28.46 -1.45 -5.23
CA ALA A 368 28.00 -2.76 -5.67
C ALA A 368 29.05 -3.49 -6.50
N THR A 369 29.03 -4.82 -6.38
CA THR A 369 29.86 -5.74 -7.17
C THR A 369 29.03 -6.68 -8.04
N THR A 370 27.70 -6.66 -7.86
CA THR A 370 26.78 -7.59 -8.53
C THR A 370 25.74 -6.83 -9.33
N LEU A 371 25.53 -7.25 -10.58
CA LEU A 371 24.45 -6.80 -11.44
C LEU A 371 23.32 -7.85 -11.44
N SER A 372 22.13 -7.48 -10.99
CA SER A 372 20.92 -8.32 -11.08
C SER A 372 20.09 -7.87 -12.28
N VAL A 373 20.00 -8.72 -13.29
CA VAL A 373 19.32 -8.44 -14.56
C VAL A 373 18.00 -9.19 -14.64
N VAL A 374 16.92 -8.47 -14.89
CA VAL A 374 15.62 -9.03 -15.27
C VAL A 374 15.40 -8.72 -16.76
N ALA A 375 15.21 -9.75 -17.58
CA ALA A 375 15.05 -9.58 -19.02
C ALA A 375 14.23 -10.74 -19.61
N PRO A 376 13.61 -10.57 -20.79
CA PRO A 376 12.87 -11.66 -21.44
C PRO A 376 13.78 -12.80 -21.91
N ASP A 377 15.00 -12.50 -22.33
CA ASP A 377 15.92 -13.46 -22.93
C ASP A 377 17.41 -13.11 -22.67
N VAL A 378 18.29 -14.06 -23.04
CA VAL A 378 19.74 -13.92 -22.87
C VAL A 378 20.33 -12.79 -23.73
N THR A 379 19.76 -12.50 -24.89
CA THR A 379 20.26 -11.43 -25.78
C THR A 379 20.06 -10.08 -25.14
N ARG A 380 18.88 -9.86 -24.59
CA ARG A 380 18.55 -8.61 -23.87
C ARG A 380 19.34 -8.49 -22.57
N ALA A 381 19.52 -9.60 -21.84
CA ALA A 381 20.33 -9.63 -20.63
C ALA A 381 21.79 -9.25 -20.94
N ARG A 382 22.39 -9.80 -22.02
CA ARG A 382 23.74 -9.46 -22.46
C ARG A 382 23.90 -7.97 -22.75
N ALA A 383 22.96 -7.39 -23.50
CA ALA A 383 22.97 -5.97 -23.81
C ALA A 383 22.91 -5.09 -22.55
N LEU A 384 22.22 -5.54 -21.49
CA LEU A 384 22.20 -4.86 -20.19
C LEU A 384 23.52 -5.05 -19.44
N CYS A 385 24.12 -6.23 -19.45
CA CYS A 385 25.43 -6.48 -18.83
C CYS A 385 26.54 -5.60 -19.48
N ASP A 386 26.48 -5.39 -20.80
CA ASP A 386 27.46 -4.57 -21.51
C ASP A 386 27.39 -3.08 -21.18
N ARG A 387 26.24 -2.62 -20.64
CA ARG A 387 26.10 -1.25 -20.12
C ARG A 387 26.79 -1.04 -18.76
N PHE A 388 27.08 -2.12 -18.03
CA PHE A 388 27.66 -2.09 -16.68
C PHE A 388 28.85 -3.03 -16.58
N PRO A 389 29.94 -2.81 -17.36
CA PRO A 389 31.08 -3.71 -17.42
C PRO A 389 31.87 -3.80 -16.11
N ASP A 390 31.77 -2.79 -15.26
CA ASP A 390 32.49 -2.71 -13.99
C ASP A 390 31.89 -3.58 -12.87
N LEU A 391 30.73 -4.22 -13.12
CA LEU A 391 30.09 -5.14 -12.17
C LEU A 391 30.46 -6.59 -12.55
N PRO A 392 31.40 -7.24 -11.81
CA PRO A 392 31.96 -8.54 -12.21
C PRO A 392 30.96 -9.69 -12.08
N HIS A 393 30.06 -9.64 -11.08
CA HIS A 393 29.14 -10.73 -10.81
C HIS A 393 27.77 -10.41 -11.41
N VAL A 394 27.10 -11.45 -11.94
CA VAL A 394 25.78 -11.32 -12.58
C VAL A 394 24.78 -12.28 -11.95
N GLU A 395 23.61 -11.75 -11.63
CA GLU A 395 22.41 -12.52 -11.31
C GLU A 395 21.40 -12.36 -12.44
N LEU A 396 20.71 -13.44 -12.85
CA LEU A 396 19.79 -13.43 -13.98
C LEU A 396 18.40 -13.90 -13.58
N ARG A 397 17.39 -13.23 -14.10
CA ARG A 397 15.99 -13.65 -14.12
C ARG A 397 15.46 -13.47 -15.54
N LEU A 398 15.26 -14.59 -16.23
CA LEU A 398 14.85 -14.62 -17.63
C LEU A 398 13.59 -15.46 -17.81
N ASP A 399 12.84 -15.19 -18.88
CA ASP A 399 11.72 -16.05 -19.31
C ASP A 399 12.21 -17.12 -20.30
N ASP A 400 13.21 -16.79 -21.14
CA ASP A 400 13.87 -17.71 -22.06
C ASP A 400 15.37 -17.79 -21.76
N TRP A 401 15.86 -19.01 -21.51
CA TRP A 401 17.26 -19.32 -21.18
C TRP A 401 18.10 -19.75 -22.36
N THR A 402 17.56 -19.76 -23.59
CA THR A 402 18.27 -20.16 -24.80
C THR A 402 19.54 -19.33 -25.01
N GLY A 403 20.69 -19.99 -25.07
CA GLY A 403 22.00 -19.34 -25.23
C GLY A 403 22.68 -18.91 -23.91
N LEU A 404 22.16 -19.30 -22.75
CA LEU A 404 22.77 -19.00 -21.43
C LEU A 404 24.23 -19.42 -21.36
N ASP A 405 24.61 -20.58 -21.91
CA ASP A 405 25.99 -21.10 -21.89
C ASP A 405 27.02 -20.12 -22.49
N ALA A 406 26.63 -19.35 -23.50
CA ALA A 406 27.48 -18.33 -24.07
C ALA A 406 27.70 -17.17 -23.09
N LEU A 407 26.64 -16.71 -22.42
CA LEU A 407 26.75 -15.63 -21.46
C LEU A 407 27.54 -16.03 -20.21
N VAL A 408 27.38 -17.27 -19.73
CA VAL A 408 28.16 -17.82 -18.60
C VAL A 408 29.66 -17.93 -18.90
N ARG A 409 30.05 -18.13 -20.15
CA ARG A 409 31.49 -18.09 -20.56
C ARG A 409 32.05 -16.68 -20.57
N GLU A 410 31.23 -15.67 -20.78
CA GLU A 410 31.64 -14.27 -20.92
C GLU A 410 31.57 -13.49 -19.61
N ARG A 411 30.68 -13.92 -18.71
CA ARG A 411 30.38 -13.24 -17.46
C ARG A 411 30.35 -14.22 -16.28
N ASP A 412 30.75 -13.76 -15.11
CA ASP A 412 30.63 -14.53 -13.87
C ASP A 412 29.16 -14.52 -13.35
N VAL A 413 28.35 -15.43 -13.91
CA VAL A 413 26.97 -15.63 -13.47
C VAL A 413 27.00 -16.41 -12.16
N THR A 414 26.62 -15.79 -11.07
CA THR A 414 26.63 -16.36 -9.72
C THR A 414 25.27 -16.90 -9.28
N ARG A 415 24.18 -16.39 -9.88
CA ARG A 415 22.81 -16.73 -9.50
C ARG A 415 21.86 -16.63 -10.69
N VAL A 416 20.94 -17.59 -10.76
CA VAL A 416 19.81 -17.57 -11.72
C VAL A 416 18.50 -17.81 -10.98
N GLU A 417 17.41 -17.19 -11.43
CA GLU A 417 16.09 -17.28 -10.77
C GLU A 417 15.09 -17.99 -11.69
N ALA A 418 14.62 -19.17 -11.28
CA ALA A 418 13.67 -19.99 -12.01
C ALA A 418 12.26 -19.86 -11.43
N ARG A 419 11.25 -19.69 -12.30
CA ARG A 419 9.83 -19.53 -11.91
C ARG A 419 8.99 -20.78 -12.19
N THR A 420 9.52 -21.71 -12.99
CA THR A 420 8.83 -22.95 -13.37
C THR A 420 9.69 -24.17 -13.08
N PRO A 421 9.08 -25.36 -12.90
CA PRO A 421 9.83 -26.60 -12.73
C PRO A 421 10.71 -26.95 -13.93
N GLU A 422 10.28 -26.61 -15.16
CA GLU A 422 11.00 -26.85 -16.40
C GLU A 422 12.31 -26.07 -16.44
N ALA A 423 12.21 -24.74 -16.20
CA ALA A 423 13.38 -23.86 -16.12
C ALA A 423 14.34 -24.30 -15.00
N ALA A 424 13.81 -24.69 -13.84
CA ALA A 424 14.63 -25.15 -12.72
C ALA A 424 15.39 -26.43 -13.07
N ARG A 425 14.76 -27.42 -13.74
CA ARG A 425 15.42 -28.66 -14.19
C ARG A 425 16.51 -28.36 -15.21
N GLU A 426 16.21 -27.53 -16.20
CA GLU A 426 17.18 -27.14 -17.25
C GLU A 426 18.41 -26.49 -16.61
N LEU A 427 18.23 -25.48 -15.78
CA LEU A 427 19.31 -24.73 -15.13
C LEU A 427 20.15 -25.59 -14.17
N LEU A 428 19.51 -26.48 -13.41
CA LEU A 428 20.20 -27.41 -12.53
C LEU A 428 20.95 -28.51 -13.30
N GLY A 429 20.51 -28.82 -14.51
CA GLY A 429 21.15 -29.78 -15.40
C GLY A 429 22.43 -29.25 -16.10
N THR A 430 22.69 -27.94 -16.06
CA THR A 430 23.89 -27.33 -16.64
C THR A 430 25.15 -27.66 -15.82
N GLU A 431 26.34 -27.66 -16.45
CA GLU A 431 27.63 -27.79 -15.77
C GLU A 431 28.09 -26.50 -15.06
N ALA A 432 27.35 -25.40 -15.26
CA ALA A 432 27.66 -24.10 -14.67
C ALA A 432 27.52 -24.11 -13.15
N ARG A 433 28.29 -23.27 -12.45
CA ARG A 433 28.38 -23.29 -10.97
C ARG A 433 27.49 -22.25 -10.27
N PHE A 434 26.58 -21.61 -10.98
CA PHE A 434 25.67 -20.65 -10.37
C PHE A 434 24.65 -21.32 -9.43
N GLU A 435 24.16 -20.57 -8.45
CA GLU A 435 23.02 -20.95 -7.63
C GLU A 435 21.72 -20.83 -8.44
N VAL A 436 20.83 -21.81 -8.31
CA VAL A 436 19.48 -21.78 -8.91
C VAL A 436 18.46 -21.49 -7.82
N VAL A 437 17.91 -20.28 -7.82
CA VAL A 437 16.86 -19.87 -6.89
C VAL A 437 15.50 -20.12 -7.52
N VAL A 438 14.70 -20.94 -6.87
CA VAL A 438 13.37 -21.31 -7.34
C VAL A 438 12.30 -20.58 -6.56
N ASP A 439 11.45 -19.82 -7.27
CA ASP A 439 10.27 -19.20 -6.68
C ASP A 439 9.25 -20.27 -6.27
N LEU A 440 8.79 -20.21 -5.03
CA LEU A 440 7.77 -21.11 -4.51
C LEU A 440 6.39 -20.75 -5.09
N THR A 441 6.00 -21.52 -6.09
CA THR A 441 4.65 -21.59 -6.66
C THR A 441 4.05 -22.95 -6.37
N LYS A 442 2.76 -23.16 -6.60
CA LYS A 442 2.13 -24.51 -6.48
C LYS A 442 2.89 -25.55 -7.28
N ALA A 443 3.27 -25.22 -8.52
CA ALA A 443 3.97 -26.12 -9.42
C ALA A 443 5.40 -26.43 -8.96
N THR A 444 6.17 -25.40 -8.59
CA THR A 444 7.56 -25.60 -8.16
C THR A 444 7.65 -26.25 -6.80
N ALA A 445 6.74 -25.96 -5.87
CA ALA A 445 6.67 -26.62 -4.57
C ALA A 445 6.38 -28.13 -4.72
N ALA A 446 5.39 -28.49 -5.55
CA ALA A 446 5.10 -29.89 -5.85
C ALA A 446 6.31 -30.60 -6.51
N TRP A 447 6.98 -29.91 -7.43
CA TRP A 447 8.19 -30.45 -8.07
C TRP A 447 9.33 -30.66 -7.05
N VAL A 448 9.62 -29.68 -6.19
CA VAL A 448 10.69 -29.81 -5.16
C VAL A 448 10.41 -31.01 -4.25
N LEU A 449 9.15 -31.21 -3.84
CA LEU A 449 8.76 -32.34 -3.01
C LEU A 449 8.81 -33.69 -3.74
N SER A 450 8.86 -33.70 -5.07
CA SER A 450 8.99 -34.92 -5.89
C SER A 450 10.44 -35.33 -6.16
N LEU A 451 11.42 -34.55 -5.70
CA LEU A 451 12.84 -34.85 -5.93
C LEU A 451 13.32 -35.94 -4.95
N ASP A 452 13.98 -36.98 -5.47
CA ASP A 452 14.63 -38.03 -4.66
C ASP A 452 15.80 -37.46 -3.84
N ARG A 453 16.48 -36.47 -4.39
CA ARG A 453 17.62 -35.78 -3.76
C ARG A 453 17.57 -34.29 -4.10
N LEU A 454 17.81 -33.46 -3.06
CA LEU A 454 17.87 -32.01 -3.24
C LEU A 454 19.21 -31.60 -3.84
N PRO A 455 19.22 -30.87 -4.98
CA PRO A 455 20.46 -30.40 -5.61
C PRO A 455 21.22 -29.40 -4.71
N GLU A 456 22.54 -29.51 -4.67
CA GLU A 456 23.40 -28.63 -3.84
C GLU A 456 23.29 -27.14 -4.24
N ARG A 457 23.01 -26.86 -5.52
CA ARG A 457 22.87 -25.49 -6.05
C ARG A 457 21.46 -24.92 -5.91
N LEU A 458 20.53 -25.67 -5.31
CA LEU A 458 19.14 -25.24 -5.15
C LEU A 458 19.01 -24.26 -3.97
N ALA A 459 18.37 -23.13 -4.22
CA ALA A 459 17.83 -22.26 -3.19
C ALA A 459 16.34 -22.01 -3.45
N LEU A 460 15.58 -21.67 -2.41
CA LEU A 460 14.14 -21.43 -2.51
C LEU A 460 13.82 -19.99 -2.13
N ARG A 461 12.82 -19.42 -2.75
CA ARG A 461 12.34 -18.08 -2.41
C ARG A 461 10.81 -18.04 -2.39
N GLN A 462 10.23 -17.47 -1.33
CA GLN A 462 8.85 -17.00 -1.37
C GLN A 462 8.83 -15.70 -2.18
N PRO A 463 8.20 -15.66 -3.35
CA PRO A 463 8.13 -14.45 -4.14
C PRO A 463 7.21 -13.42 -3.47
N THR A 464 7.45 -12.16 -3.75
CA THR A 464 6.54 -11.06 -3.46
C THR A 464 5.73 -10.75 -4.71
N TYR A 465 4.52 -10.24 -4.55
CA TYR A 465 3.63 -9.90 -5.65
C TYR A 465 2.86 -8.60 -5.38
N GLU A 466 2.51 -7.90 -6.46
CA GLU A 466 1.87 -6.60 -6.39
C GLU A 466 0.36 -6.74 -6.12
N ARG A 467 -0.28 -7.81 -6.63
CA ARG A 467 -1.72 -8.04 -6.56
C ARG A 467 -2.07 -9.39 -5.95
N LEU A 468 -3.20 -9.45 -5.27
CA LEU A 468 -3.73 -10.71 -4.74
C LEU A 468 -4.15 -11.70 -5.82
N THR A 469 -4.48 -11.23 -7.03
CA THR A 469 -4.76 -12.10 -8.18
C THR A 469 -3.57 -12.99 -8.53
N GLU A 470 -2.34 -12.54 -8.23
CA GLU A 470 -1.12 -13.34 -8.40
C GLU A 470 -0.96 -14.41 -7.29
N ALA A 471 -1.66 -14.25 -6.16
CA ALA A 471 -1.57 -15.18 -5.02
C ALA A 471 -2.05 -16.60 -5.40
N SER A 472 -2.93 -16.74 -6.38
CA SER A 472 -3.43 -18.05 -6.81
C SER A 472 -2.32 -18.97 -7.34
N GLU A 473 -1.27 -18.43 -7.95
CA GLU A 473 -0.09 -19.17 -8.40
C GLU A 473 0.86 -19.47 -7.25
N HIS A 474 0.93 -18.56 -6.27
CA HIS A 474 1.83 -18.59 -5.11
C HIS A 474 1.15 -19.10 -3.84
N ASP A 475 -0.03 -19.70 -3.96
CA ASP A 475 -0.82 -20.23 -2.84
C ASP A 475 -0.26 -21.58 -2.37
N VAL A 476 0.86 -21.51 -1.68
CA VAL A 476 1.55 -22.66 -1.08
C VAL A 476 1.37 -22.62 0.44
N ASP A 477 0.87 -23.71 1.03
CA ASP A 477 0.97 -23.89 2.47
C ASP A 477 2.45 -24.08 2.85
N LEU A 478 3.12 -22.97 3.15
CA LEU A 478 4.55 -22.97 3.44
C LEU A 478 4.89 -23.83 4.67
N ARG A 479 4.01 -23.92 5.68
CA ARG A 479 4.26 -24.78 6.85
C ARG A 479 4.23 -26.23 6.49
N ALA A 480 3.19 -26.67 5.79
CA ALA A 480 3.07 -28.05 5.32
C ALA A 480 4.24 -28.37 4.36
N PHE A 481 4.58 -27.46 3.46
CA PHE A 481 5.70 -27.62 2.52
C PHE A 481 7.04 -27.83 3.25
N PHE A 482 7.43 -26.95 4.16
CA PHE A 482 8.71 -27.09 4.88
C PHE A 482 8.72 -28.27 5.85
N ALA A 483 7.57 -28.63 6.44
CA ALA A 483 7.45 -29.83 7.25
C ALA A 483 7.66 -31.12 6.42
N GLN A 484 7.16 -31.17 5.18
CA GLN A 484 7.38 -32.28 4.25
C GLN A 484 8.82 -32.29 3.75
N LEU A 485 9.36 -31.15 3.35
CA LEU A 485 10.75 -31.01 2.90
C LEU A 485 11.74 -31.50 3.98
N GLY A 486 11.50 -31.18 5.25
CA GLY A 486 12.31 -31.65 6.37
C GLY A 486 12.27 -33.17 6.57
N ARG A 487 11.20 -33.84 6.13
CA ARG A 487 11.11 -35.33 6.18
C ARG A 487 11.85 -35.99 5.02
N LEU A 488 11.96 -35.35 3.87
CA LEU A 488 12.70 -35.84 2.70
C LEU A 488 14.21 -35.79 2.90
N ALA A 489 14.69 -34.93 3.80
CA ALA A 489 16.10 -34.67 4.04
C ALA A 489 16.79 -35.34 5.26
N PRO A 490 16.22 -36.37 5.98
CA PRO A 490 16.89 -36.92 7.17
C PRO A 490 18.24 -37.56 6.85
N ALA A 491 18.46 -38.10 5.64
CA ALA A 491 19.74 -38.65 5.19
C ALA A 491 20.75 -37.61 4.69
N GLN A 492 20.32 -36.36 4.55
CA GLN A 492 21.08 -35.22 4.03
C GLN A 492 21.22 -34.08 5.06
N ALA A 493 21.22 -34.42 6.34
CA ALA A 493 21.19 -33.51 7.50
C ALA A 493 22.29 -32.41 7.49
N SER A 494 23.21 -32.43 6.52
CA SER A 494 24.26 -31.41 6.33
C SER A 494 23.92 -30.38 5.25
N VAL A 495 22.92 -30.58 4.39
CA VAL A 495 22.57 -29.63 3.31
C VAL A 495 21.37 -28.80 3.74
N THR A 496 21.62 -27.65 4.34
CA THR A 496 20.57 -26.67 4.61
C THR A 496 20.30 -25.86 3.36
N ILE A 497 19.19 -26.12 2.65
CA ILE A 497 18.80 -25.31 1.49
C ILE A 497 18.63 -23.86 1.91
N PRO A 498 19.27 -22.89 1.21
CA PRO A 498 19.02 -21.48 1.46
C PRO A 498 17.57 -21.12 1.10
N VAL A 499 16.90 -20.36 1.98
CA VAL A 499 15.51 -19.91 1.78
C VAL A 499 15.43 -18.42 2.01
N GLU A 500 14.78 -17.71 1.07
CA GLU A 500 14.55 -16.27 1.13
C GLU A 500 13.07 -15.92 1.22
N GLY A 501 12.73 -14.76 1.79
CA GLY A 501 11.37 -14.21 1.79
C GLY A 501 10.36 -14.93 2.68
N VAL A 502 10.80 -15.83 3.57
CA VAL A 502 9.94 -16.58 4.49
C VAL A 502 10.21 -16.17 5.93
N ALA A 503 9.16 -16.03 6.74
CA ALA A 503 9.33 -15.74 8.15
C ALA A 503 10.06 -16.88 8.90
N ALA A 504 10.93 -16.52 9.84
CA ALA A 504 11.75 -17.48 10.61
C ALA A 504 10.91 -18.57 11.32
N CYS A 505 9.74 -18.19 11.83
CA CYS A 505 8.84 -19.15 12.52
C CYS A 505 8.16 -20.17 11.57
N ILE A 506 8.06 -19.87 10.29
CA ILE A 506 7.55 -20.80 9.27
C ILE A 506 8.66 -21.78 8.88
N LEU A 507 9.88 -21.24 8.71
CA LEU A 507 11.05 -22.01 8.29
C LEU A 507 11.69 -22.84 9.41
N GLY A 508 11.45 -22.47 10.69
CA GLY A 508 12.11 -23.07 11.85
C GLY A 508 13.54 -22.55 12.11
N ARG A 509 14.01 -21.57 11.32
CA ARG A 509 15.32 -20.93 11.40
C ARG A 509 15.29 -19.57 10.70
N PRO A 510 16.27 -18.67 10.92
CA PRO A 510 16.37 -17.43 10.16
C PRO A 510 16.47 -17.69 8.65
N PRO A 511 15.71 -16.96 7.82
CA PRO A 511 15.88 -17.01 6.38
C PRO A 511 17.21 -16.37 5.96
N ARG A 512 17.66 -16.68 4.74
CA ARG A 512 18.80 -15.97 4.15
C ARG A 512 18.41 -14.53 3.84
N ALA A 513 19.13 -13.58 4.41
CA ALA A 513 18.97 -12.17 4.12
C ALA A 513 19.55 -11.86 2.72
N ARG A 514 18.82 -11.08 1.94
CA ARG A 514 19.34 -10.53 0.68
C ARG A 514 20.15 -9.27 0.97
N PRO A 515 21.34 -9.11 0.34
CA PRO A 515 22.11 -7.88 0.47
C PRO A 515 21.36 -6.65 -0.05
N PRO A 516 21.75 -5.43 0.35
CA PRO A 516 21.11 -4.20 -0.11
C PRO A 516 21.17 -4.05 -1.64
N VAL A 517 20.02 -3.79 -2.25
CA VAL A 517 19.82 -3.66 -3.70
C VAL A 517 19.56 -2.20 -4.07
N LEU A 518 20.34 -1.67 -5.00
CA LEU A 518 20.06 -0.44 -5.73
C LEU A 518 19.19 -0.80 -6.95
N ASP A 519 17.89 -0.55 -6.87
CA ASP A 519 16.99 -0.85 -7.99
C ASP A 519 16.86 0.38 -8.91
N LEU A 520 17.40 0.30 -10.12
CA LEU A 520 17.38 1.41 -11.08
C LEU A 520 15.97 1.77 -11.56
N ALA A 521 14.99 0.87 -11.44
CA ALA A 521 13.60 1.18 -11.75
C ALA A 521 12.98 2.24 -10.81
N ALA A 522 13.60 2.47 -9.63
CA ALA A 522 13.18 3.52 -8.71
C ALA A 522 13.63 4.94 -9.13
N PHE A 523 14.45 5.04 -10.21
CA PHE A 523 15.02 6.31 -10.68
C PHE A 523 14.36 6.75 -11.99
N ASP A 524 14.30 8.05 -12.20
CA ASP A 524 13.84 8.64 -13.46
C ASP A 524 14.94 8.63 -14.55
N ALA A 525 14.62 9.13 -15.75
CA ALA A 525 15.56 9.20 -16.86
C ALA A 525 16.77 10.13 -16.58
N GLY A 526 16.63 11.09 -15.66
CA GLY A 526 17.70 11.99 -15.20
C GLY A 526 18.50 11.41 -14.03
N ALA A 527 18.28 10.14 -13.69
CA ALA A 527 18.90 9.43 -12.56
C ALA A 527 18.60 10.00 -11.17
N GLY A 528 17.56 10.80 -11.04
CA GLY A 528 16.98 11.18 -9.77
C GLY A 528 16.13 10.04 -9.20
N LEU A 529 16.24 9.80 -7.87
CA LEU A 529 15.27 8.93 -7.19
C LEU A 529 13.90 9.58 -7.32
N GLU A 530 12.93 8.85 -7.90
CA GLU A 530 11.57 9.36 -8.13
C GLU A 530 10.61 8.68 -7.16
N ILE A 531 9.85 9.46 -6.40
CA ILE A 531 9.06 8.96 -5.26
C ILE A 531 8.01 7.92 -5.64
N PHE A 532 7.30 8.05 -6.77
CA PHE A 532 6.28 7.08 -7.17
C PHE A 532 6.88 5.77 -7.64
N ARG A 533 7.98 5.82 -8.40
CA ARG A 533 8.72 4.64 -8.83
C ARG A 533 9.30 3.91 -7.62
N TRP A 534 9.86 4.68 -6.68
CA TRP A 534 10.38 4.11 -5.46
C TRP A 534 9.26 3.50 -4.60
N THR A 535 8.14 4.21 -4.44
CA THR A 535 6.96 3.69 -3.71
C THR A 535 6.47 2.39 -4.31
N ARG A 536 6.37 2.29 -5.65
CA ARG A 536 5.99 1.05 -6.31
C ARG A 536 6.96 -0.09 -5.98
N ARG A 537 8.27 0.17 -6.01
CA ARG A 537 9.28 -0.84 -5.62
C ARG A 537 9.14 -1.26 -4.15
N TYR A 538 8.86 -0.30 -3.28
CA TYR A 538 8.55 -0.59 -1.88
C TYR A 538 7.31 -1.46 -1.74
N LEU A 539 6.24 -1.15 -2.44
CA LEU A 539 4.98 -1.93 -2.39
C LEU A 539 5.17 -3.36 -2.89
N VAL A 540 5.95 -3.54 -3.96
CA VAL A 540 6.20 -4.87 -4.56
C VAL A 540 7.14 -5.73 -3.72
N ALA A 541 8.17 -5.15 -3.10
CA ALA A 541 9.25 -5.93 -2.51
C ALA A 541 9.57 -5.60 -1.04
N GLY A 542 9.23 -4.41 -0.56
CA GLY A 542 9.67 -3.88 0.74
C GLY A 542 8.58 -3.82 1.81
N TYR A 543 7.31 -3.93 1.45
CA TYR A 543 6.22 -3.78 2.41
C TYR A 543 6.00 -5.06 3.23
N MET A 544 6.90 -5.27 4.19
CA MET A 544 6.87 -6.42 5.10
C MET A 544 6.05 -6.09 6.35
N THR A 545 5.36 -7.11 6.88
CA THR A 545 4.56 -6.99 8.11
C THR A 545 4.72 -8.22 8.99
N ARG A 546 4.51 -8.04 10.29
CA ARG A 546 4.59 -9.08 11.32
C ARG A 546 3.33 -9.06 12.17
N SER A 547 2.93 -10.21 12.71
CA SER A 547 1.90 -10.28 13.78
C SER A 547 2.34 -9.48 15.01
N LEU A 548 1.40 -8.92 15.74
CA LEU A 548 1.67 -8.30 17.06
C LEU A 548 2.29 -9.30 18.03
N ARG A 549 1.96 -10.58 17.93
CA ARG A 549 2.55 -11.67 18.72
C ARG A 549 4.05 -11.84 18.50
N CYS A 550 4.60 -11.31 17.41
CA CYS A 550 6.05 -11.37 17.12
C CYS A 550 6.90 -10.47 18.01
N ALA A 551 6.32 -9.60 18.84
CA ALA A 551 7.06 -8.76 19.79
C ALA A 551 7.91 -9.59 20.76
N GLU A 552 7.41 -10.77 21.18
CA GLU A 552 8.08 -11.68 22.11
C GLU A 552 8.82 -12.83 21.40
N CYS A 553 9.03 -12.74 20.08
CA CYS A 553 9.68 -13.79 19.31
C CYS A 553 11.21 -13.72 19.42
N ALA A 554 11.87 -14.87 19.60
CA ALA A 554 13.35 -14.99 19.60
C ALA A 554 14.01 -14.38 18.35
N HIS A 555 13.28 -14.26 17.24
CA HIS A 555 13.75 -13.67 15.98
C HIS A 555 13.20 -12.27 15.71
N ALA A 556 12.63 -11.58 16.71
CA ALA A 556 11.99 -10.29 16.54
C ALA A 556 12.93 -9.23 15.90
N SER A 557 14.22 -9.24 16.24
CA SER A 557 15.21 -8.28 15.73
C SER A 557 15.71 -8.58 14.32
N SER A 558 15.65 -9.83 13.87
CA SER A 558 16.23 -10.30 12.59
C SER A 558 15.21 -10.71 11.54
N CYS A 559 13.94 -10.89 11.91
CA CYS A 559 12.89 -11.34 11.00
C CYS A 559 12.05 -10.17 10.50
N ALA A 560 11.99 -9.98 9.19
CA ALA A 560 11.14 -8.96 8.56
C ALA A 560 9.63 -9.32 8.56
N GLY A 561 9.28 -10.57 8.83
CA GLY A 561 7.93 -11.09 8.68
C GLY A 561 7.66 -11.60 7.27
N MET A 562 6.43 -11.36 6.77
CA MET A 562 6.00 -11.71 5.42
C MET A 562 5.54 -10.45 4.65
N HIS A 563 5.56 -10.53 3.33
CA HIS A 563 5.01 -9.46 2.51
C HIS A 563 3.53 -9.23 2.81
N VAL A 564 3.08 -7.97 2.77
CA VAL A 564 1.70 -7.61 3.15
C VAL A 564 0.65 -8.34 2.32
N ASN A 565 0.87 -8.55 1.02
CA ASN A 565 -0.07 -9.29 0.18
C ASN A 565 -0.08 -10.79 0.48
N PHE A 566 1.04 -11.38 0.93
CA PHE A 566 1.02 -12.74 1.47
C PHE A 566 0.11 -12.81 2.71
N VAL A 567 0.21 -11.83 3.60
CA VAL A 567 -0.64 -11.77 4.81
C VAL A 567 -2.11 -11.53 4.46
N ARG A 568 -2.40 -10.70 3.47
CA ARG A 568 -3.77 -10.50 2.98
C ARG A 568 -4.40 -11.78 2.42
N ALA A 569 -3.57 -12.63 1.79
CA ALA A 569 -4.01 -13.91 1.22
C ALA A 569 -4.10 -15.04 2.26
N HIS A 570 -3.12 -15.14 3.18
CA HIS A 570 -2.93 -16.31 4.05
C HIS A 570 -3.13 -16.02 5.55
N GLY A 571 -3.28 -14.77 5.92
CA GLY A 571 -3.44 -14.33 7.30
C GLY A 571 -2.16 -14.38 8.15
N TYR A 572 -2.23 -13.77 9.33
CA TYR A 572 -1.18 -13.82 10.34
C TYR A 572 -1.11 -15.17 11.07
N ALA A 573 -2.13 -16.03 10.96
CA ALA A 573 -2.14 -17.36 11.58
C ALA A 573 -0.98 -18.24 11.09
N SER A 574 -0.48 -17.99 9.86
CA SER A 574 0.73 -18.65 9.33
C SER A 574 2.01 -18.32 10.11
N MET A 575 2.04 -17.21 10.86
CA MET A 575 3.17 -16.78 11.68
C MET A 575 2.96 -17.17 13.14
N GLN A 576 3.78 -18.08 13.68
CA GLN A 576 3.74 -18.48 15.08
C GLN A 576 5.07 -18.11 15.74
N PRO A 577 5.08 -17.12 16.66
CA PRO A 577 6.31 -16.68 17.30
C PRO A 577 7.09 -17.84 17.93
N VAL A 578 8.39 -17.80 17.80
CA VAL A 578 9.29 -18.76 18.46
C VAL A 578 9.64 -18.17 19.83
N PRO A 579 9.31 -18.86 20.94
CA PRO A 579 9.63 -18.34 22.26
C PRO A 579 11.15 -18.23 22.43
N PRO A 580 11.65 -17.21 23.13
CA PRO A 580 13.06 -17.13 23.51
C PRO A 580 13.46 -18.35 24.31
N ARG A 581 14.68 -18.86 24.10
CA ARG A 581 15.24 -19.91 24.95
C ARG A 581 15.61 -19.30 26.30
N ASP A 582 15.49 -20.08 27.39
CA ASP A 582 15.83 -19.60 28.74
C ASP A 582 17.29 -19.12 28.86
N THR A 583 18.16 -19.52 27.94
CA THR A 583 19.56 -19.09 27.84
C THR A 583 19.73 -17.67 27.29
N ASP A 584 18.71 -17.08 26.65
CA ASP A 584 18.77 -15.76 26.03
C ASP A 584 18.29 -14.65 27.00
N LYS A 585 17.95 -15.01 28.24
CA LYS A 585 17.52 -14.08 29.32
C LYS A 585 18.64 -13.67 30.29
N ALA A 586 19.89 -14.04 30.02
CA ALA A 586 21.05 -13.72 30.85
C ALA A 586 21.82 -12.50 30.38
#